data_1c3d7a6a173715c46ca1ba6ad6bbaca0
#
_entry.id   1c3d7a6a173715c46ca1ba6ad6bbaca0
#
_cell.length_a   1.000
_cell.length_b   1.000
_cell.length_c   1.000
_cell.angle_alpha   90.00
_cell.angle_beta   90.00
_cell.angle_gamma   90.00
#
_symmetry.space_group_name_H-M   'P 1'
#
loop_
_entity.id
_entity.type
_entity.pdbx_description
1 polymer ?
#
loop_
_entity_poly.entity_id
_entity_poly.type
_entity_poly.pdbx_seq_one_letter_code
_entity_poly.pdbx_strand_id
1 'polypeptide(L)'
;NRIGRQLVAVAADIYCFQEIYNHTPAETASYVSSWVSPSGGGNWFSAGQSDCIFVSRFPILQTWALSGNSAAWIDTSSEWGVPTMVINAHLPCCANESGRQNECDQIAAFIRDQRLAGLLSTHPEAAVLIVGDMNFVGESRQRTTLLTGDILDETQWGWDYPMDADGSDLIDTKSRHVARRQIYTWRNDNGSYSPGYLDYIIYSDSVLELGRDYVLLTAE
;
A
#
# COMPACT_ATOMS: atom_id res chain seq x y z
N ASN A 1 -11.48 -14.51 17.62
CA ASN A 1 -11.62 -13.68 16.44
C ASN A 1 -10.48 -14.01 15.47
N ARG A 2 -10.79 -14.24 14.17
CA ARG A 2 -9.77 -14.65 13.16
C ARG A 2 -8.80 -13.51 12.87
N ILE A 3 -9.30 -12.30 12.66
CA ILE A 3 -8.47 -11.11 12.36
C ILE A 3 -7.50 -10.84 13.51
N GLY A 4 -7.93 -10.85 14.77
CA GLY A 4 -7.05 -10.63 15.90
C GLY A 4 -5.87 -11.62 15.97
N ARG A 5 -6.10 -12.91 15.66
CA ARG A 5 -5.01 -13.90 15.59
C ARG A 5 -4.03 -13.62 14.45
N GLN A 6 -4.51 -13.09 13.31
CA GLN A 6 -3.66 -12.68 12.20
C GLN A 6 -2.80 -11.47 12.58
N LEU A 7 -3.40 -10.47 13.25
CA LEU A 7 -2.65 -9.31 13.75
C LEU A 7 -1.51 -9.75 14.68
N VAL A 8 -1.79 -10.67 15.62
CA VAL A 8 -0.75 -11.22 16.52
C VAL A 8 0.31 -12.00 15.75
N ALA A 9 -0.07 -12.77 14.73
CA ALA A 9 0.88 -13.57 13.94
C ALA A 9 1.81 -12.71 13.08
N VAL A 10 1.29 -11.60 12.54
CA VAL A 10 2.06 -10.67 11.70
C VAL A 10 2.87 -9.70 12.56
N ALA A 11 2.27 -9.16 13.64
CA ALA A 11 2.85 -8.17 14.55
C ALA A 11 3.61 -7.05 13.82
N ALA A 12 2.95 -6.46 12.80
CA ALA A 12 3.56 -5.45 11.94
C ALA A 12 3.73 -4.10 12.65
N ASP A 13 4.68 -3.32 12.19
CA ASP A 13 4.92 -1.95 12.65
C ASP A 13 3.98 -0.94 11.98
N ILE A 14 3.54 -1.25 10.74
CA ILE A 14 2.58 -0.47 9.98
C ILE A 14 1.56 -1.44 9.38
N TYR A 15 0.29 -1.18 9.62
CA TYR A 15 -0.84 -1.88 9.01
C TYR A 15 -1.52 -0.95 8.02
N CYS A 16 -1.80 -1.45 6.82
CA CYS A 16 -2.60 -0.80 5.79
C CYS A 16 -3.84 -1.66 5.56
N PHE A 17 -4.98 -1.17 6.00
CA PHE A 17 -6.26 -1.87 5.89
C PHE A 17 -7.07 -1.30 4.74
N GLN A 18 -7.78 -2.16 4.02
CA GLN A 18 -8.81 -1.83 3.04
C GLN A 18 -10.16 -2.40 3.51
N GLU A 19 -11.24 -1.94 2.90
CA GLU A 19 -12.62 -2.34 3.22
C GLU A 19 -13.09 -1.99 4.65
N ILE A 20 -12.50 -0.98 5.27
CA ILE A 20 -12.90 -0.52 6.61
C ILE A 20 -14.01 0.54 6.50
N TYR A 21 -15.18 0.14 6.01
CA TYR A 21 -16.30 1.06 5.70
C TYR A 21 -17.02 1.64 6.91
N ASN A 22 -17.01 0.95 8.06
CA ASN A 22 -17.86 1.29 9.21
C ASN A 22 -17.08 1.69 10.47
N HIS A 23 -15.76 1.88 10.35
CA HIS A 23 -14.91 2.23 11.47
C HIS A 23 -14.01 3.41 11.12
N THR A 24 -13.84 4.28 12.10
CA THR A 24 -12.87 5.38 12.01
C THR A 24 -11.44 4.88 12.17
N PRO A 25 -10.44 5.66 11.77
CA PRO A 25 -9.04 5.33 12.05
C PRO A 25 -8.76 5.06 13.53
N ALA A 26 -9.34 5.85 14.43
CA ALA A 26 -9.16 5.69 15.88
C ALA A 26 -9.78 4.38 16.40
N GLU A 27 -10.96 3.99 15.93
CA GLU A 27 -11.58 2.71 16.28
C GLU A 27 -10.77 1.54 15.75
N THR A 28 -10.23 1.64 14.52
CA THR A 28 -9.36 0.63 13.92
C THR A 28 -8.07 0.48 14.73
N ALA A 29 -7.43 1.57 15.13
CA ALA A 29 -6.24 1.54 16.01
C ALA A 29 -6.56 0.94 17.38
N SER A 30 -7.72 1.26 17.96
CA SER A 30 -8.18 0.69 19.22
C SER A 30 -8.38 -0.83 19.12
N TYR A 31 -8.92 -1.29 17.97
CA TYR A 31 -9.07 -2.72 17.71
C TYR A 31 -7.70 -3.41 17.58
N VAL A 32 -6.75 -2.85 16.82
CA VAL A 32 -5.38 -3.37 16.72
C VAL A 32 -4.75 -3.44 18.11
N SER A 33 -4.83 -2.36 18.90
CA SER A 33 -4.29 -2.26 20.25
C SER A 33 -4.85 -3.32 21.22
N SER A 34 -6.07 -3.78 21.00
CA SER A 34 -6.67 -4.86 21.81
C SER A 34 -6.02 -6.24 21.57
N TRP A 35 -5.24 -6.40 20.51
CA TRP A 35 -4.58 -7.65 20.12
C TRP A 35 -3.05 -7.56 20.12
N VAL A 36 -2.50 -6.42 19.73
CA VAL A 36 -1.06 -6.22 19.53
C VAL A 36 -0.64 -4.89 20.15
N SER A 37 0.37 -4.91 21.00
CA SER A 37 1.03 -3.69 21.46
C SER A 37 2.10 -3.26 20.44
N PRO A 38 2.33 -1.94 20.27
CA PRO A 38 3.43 -1.48 19.42
C PRO A 38 4.77 -2.03 19.89
N SER A 39 5.61 -2.47 18.96
CA SER A 39 7.00 -2.85 19.25
C SER A 39 7.73 -1.64 19.86
N GLY A 40 8.46 -1.86 20.95
CA GLY A 40 9.10 -0.78 21.71
C GLY A 40 8.18 0.01 22.64
N GLY A 41 6.87 -0.33 22.71
CA GLY A 41 5.88 0.34 23.56
C GLY A 41 5.25 1.58 22.89
N GLY A 42 4.52 2.37 23.68
CA GLY A 42 3.81 3.57 23.19
C GLY A 42 2.40 3.30 22.71
N ASN A 43 1.91 4.15 21.81
CA ASN A 43 0.56 4.08 21.25
C ASN A 43 0.60 3.88 19.75
N TRP A 44 -0.47 3.31 19.19
CA TRP A 44 -0.70 3.30 17.76
C TRP A 44 -1.17 4.67 17.28
N PHE A 45 -0.57 5.18 16.21
CA PHE A 45 -1.08 6.29 15.42
C PHE A 45 -1.98 5.75 14.33
N SER A 46 -3.01 6.51 13.95
CA SER A 46 -3.91 6.10 12.89
C SER A 46 -4.40 7.26 12.07
N ALA A 47 -4.57 7.04 10.79
CA ALA A 47 -5.10 7.99 9.82
C ALA A 47 -5.69 7.24 8.63
N GLY A 48 -6.29 7.96 7.70
CA GLY A 48 -6.85 7.40 6.47
C GLY A 48 -8.17 8.03 6.11
N GLN A 49 -8.69 7.66 4.96
CA GLN A 49 -10.00 8.08 4.48
C GLN A 49 -10.68 6.95 3.71
N SER A 50 -11.98 7.15 3.45
CA SER A 50 -12.80 6.12 2.84
C SER A 50 -12.67 4.81 3.62
N ASP A 51 -12.28 3.75 2.98
CA ASP A 51 -12.06 2.44 3.55
C ASP A 51 -10.57 2.06 3.68
N CYS A 52 -9.65 2.98 3.33
CA CYS A 52 -8.20 2.81 3.40
C CYS A 52 -7.64 3.45 4.68
N ILE A 53 -7.33 2.61 5.68
CA ILE A 53 -6.89 3.07 7.00
C ILE A 53 -5.47 2.58 7.30
N PHE A 54 -4.64 3.49 7.78
CA PHE A 54 -3.33 3.22 8.37
C PHE A 54 -3.42 3.05 9.86
N VAL A 55 -2.71 2.07 10.42
CA VAL A 55 -2.38 1.98 11.84
C VAL A 55 -0.89 1.75 11.95
N SER A 56 -0.16 2.68 12.55
CA SER A 56 1.30 2.70 12.60
C SER A 56 1.79 2.89 14.03
N ARG A 57 2.88 2.22 14.42
CA ARG A 57 3.59 2.57 15.66
C ARG A 57 4.46 3.83 15.50
N PHE A 58 4.75 4.23 14.27
CA PHE A 58 5.48 5.46 13.96
C PHE A 58 4.50 6.64 13.79
N PRO A 59 4.92 7.87 14.11
CA PRO A 59 4.08 9.05 13.91
C PRO A 59 3.67 9.21 12.45
N ILE A 60 2.37 9.45 12.21
CA ILE A 60 1.84 9.85 10.90
C ILE A 60 1.79 11.36 10.89
N LEU A 61 2.67 12.00 10.12
CA LEU A 61 2.88 13.44 10.16
C LEU A 61 1.94 14.20 9.20
N GLN A 62 1.59 13.57 8.07
CA GLN A 62 0.70 14.15 7.07
C GLN A 62 -0.04 13.07 6.30
N THR A 63 -1.23 13.39 5.78
CA THR A 63 -2.02 12.49 4.92
C THR A 63 -2.62 13.23 3.75
N TRP A 64 -2.88 12.50 2.67
CA TRP A 64 -3.54 12.98 1.46
C TRP A 64 -4.63 12.02 1.01
N ALA A 65 -5.65 12.60 0.41
CA ALA A 65 -6.76 11.91 -0.21
C ALA A 65 -6.50 11.68 -1.70
N LEU A 66 -6.63 10.46 -2.19
CA LEU A 66 -6.38 10.07 -3.58
C LEU A 66 -7.56 9.23 -4.11
N SER A 67 -8.68 9.88 -4.45
CA SER A 67 -9.89 9.23 -5.07
C SER A 67 -10.32 7.91 -4.44
N GLY A 68 -10.49 7.88 -3.11
CA GLY A 68 -10.82 6.64 -2.38
C GLY A 68 -9.60 6.00 -1.72
N ASN A 69 -8.43 6.18 -2.27
CA ASN A 69 -7.15 5.76 -1.70
C ASN A 69 -6.59 6.80 -0.73
N SER A 70 -5.63 6.42 0.08
CA SER A 70 -4.98 7.30 1.06
C SER A 70 -3.47 7.26 0.92
N ALA A 71 -2.80 8.41 1.05
CA ALA A 71 -1.36 8.47 1.25
C ALA A 71 -1.02 9.03 2.62
N ALA A 72 0.09 8.59 3.20
CA ALA A 72 0.58 9.03 4.49
C ALA A 72 2.09 9.25 4.47
N TRP A 73 2.54 10.33 5.10
CA TRP A 73 3.93 10.55 5.43
C TRP A 73 4.19 10.07 6.85
N ILE A 74 4.97 9.00 6.99
CA ILE A 74 5.22 8.31 8.25
C ILE A 74 6.67 8.51 8.65
N ASP A 75 6.91 8.95 9.89
CA ASP A 75 8.26 9.13 10.43
C ASP A 75 8.84 7.80 10.90
N THR A 76 9.41 7.07 9.97
CA THR A 76 10.13 5.82 10.22
C THR A 76 11.62 6.02 10.48
N SER A 77 12.09 7.26 10.54
CA SER A 77 13.52 7.63 10.59
C SER A 77 14.26 7.04 11.80
N SER A 78 13.56 6.85 12.92
CA SER A 78 14.15 6.28 14.14
C SER A 78 14.61 4.83 14.00
N GLU A 79 14.02 4.07 13.08
CA GLU A 79 14.31 2.64 12.88
C GLU A 79 14.87 2.32 11.49
N TRP A 80 14.34 3.00 10.46
CA TRP A 80 14.74 2.75 9.07
C TRP A 80 15.77 3.76 8.58
N GLY A 81 16.06 4.80 9.37
CA GLY A 81 16.99 5.86 9.01
C GLY A 81 16.40 6.90 8.05
N VAL A 82 15.24 6.64 7.47
CA VAL A 82 14.55 7.51 6.51
C VAL A 82 13.05 7.58 6.80
N PRO A 83 12.37 8.69 6.51
CA PRO A 83 10.91 8.74 6.50
C PRO A 83 10.35 8.00 5.29
N THR A 84 9.07 7.65 5.35
CA THR A 84 8.42 6.85 4.31
C THR A 84 7.10 7.47 3.85
N MET A 85 6.93 7.57 2.53
CA MET A 85 5.64 7.83 1.89
C MET A 85 4.93 6.51 1.66
N VAL A 86 3.81 6.29 2.31
CA VAL A 86 3.01 5.06 2.16
C VAL A 86 1.70 5.41 1.47
N ILE A 87 1.41 4.76 0.35
CA ILE A 87 0.11 4.81 -0.33
C ILE A 87 -0.65 3.53 -0.01
N ASN A 88 -1.80 3.67 0.63
CA ASN A 88 -2.73 2.59 0.90
C ASN A 88 -3.85 2.64 -0.13
N ALA A 89 -3.88 1.66 -1.03
CA ALA A 89 -4.75 1.65 -2.19
C ALA A 89 -5.80 0.54 -2.13
N HIS A 90 -7.02 0.88 -2.53
CA HIS A 90 -8.08 -0.07 -2.82
C HIS A 90 -8.73 0.32 -4.15
N LEU A 91 -8.17 -0.20 -5.23
CA LEU A 91 -8.57 0.17 -6.57
C LEU A 91 -9.92 -0.47 -6.97
N PRO A 92 -10.66 0.13 -7.91
CA PRO A 92 -11.94 -0.40 -8.36
C PRO A 92 -11.89 -1.84 -8.81
N CYS A 93 -12.79 -2.68 -8.31
CA CYS A 93 -12.83 -4.11 -8.61
C CYS A 93 -13.41 -4.44 -10.00
N CYS A 94 -13.37 -5.70 -10.32
CA CYS A 94 -14.18 -6.34 -11.36
C CYS A 94 -13.83 -5.84 -12.76
N ALA A 95 -14.82 -5.50 -13.60
CA ALA A 95 -14.62 -5.04 -14.98
C ALA A 95 -14.31 -3.53 -15.08
N ASN A 96 -14.07 -2.82 -13.98
CA ASN A 96 -13.79 -1.38 -14.00
C ASN A 96 -12.32 -1.07 -14.27
N GLU A 97 -11.81 -1.48 -15.43
CA GLU A 97 -10.42 -1.30 -15.84
C GLU A 97 -10.04 0.18 -15.99
N SER A 98 -10.93 0.98 -16.58
CA SER A 98 -10.68 2.42 -16.75
C SER A 98 -10.63 3.17 -15.42
N GLY A 99 -11.45 2.78 -14.44
CA GLY A 99 -11.40 3.34 -13.10
C GLY A 99 -10.08 3.00 -12.42
N ARG A 100 -9.64 1.74 -12.47
CA ARG A 100 -8.33 1.33 -11.95
C ARG A 100 -7.18 2.09 -12.58
N GLN A 101 -7.19 2.21 -13.93
CA GLN A 101 -6.14 2.95 -14.64
C GLN A 101 -6.10 4.42 -14.21
N ASN A 102 -7.26 5.07 -14.14
CA ASN A 102 -7.34 6.47 -13.71
C ASN A 102 -6.78 6.67 -12.29
N GLU A 103 -7.04 5.75 -11.37
CA GLU A 103 -6.50 5.84 -10.01
C GLU A 103 -5.00 5.51 -9.96
N CYS A 104 -4.49 4.58 -10.80
CA CYS A 104 -3.06 4.36 -10.97
C CYS A 104 -2.34 5.60 -11.51
N ASP A 105 -2.90 6.24 -12.53
CA ASP A 105 -2.38 7.49 -13.10
C ASP A 105 -2.33 8.60 -12.03
N GLN A 106 -3.39 8.72 -11.22
CA GLN A 106 -3.42 9.66 -10.09
C GLN A 106 -2.33 9.39 -9.05
N ILE A 107 -2.11 8.13 -8.69
CA ILE A 107 -1.05 7.74 -7.74
C ILE A 107 0.33 8.07 -8.31
N ALA A 108 0.57 7.76 -9.59
CA ALA A 108 1.83 8.08 -10.26
C ALA A 108 2.07 9.60 -10.31
N ALA A 109 1.05 10.37 -10.70
CA ALA A 109 1.10 11.83 -10.71
C ALA A 109 1.36 12.42 -9.30
N PHE A 110 0.70 11.86 -8.27
CA PHE A 110 0.94 12.27 -6.88
C PHE A 110 2.41 12.06 -6.47
N ILE A 111 2.99 10.90 -6.74
CA ILE A 111 4.40 10.62 -6.40
C ILE A 111 5.32 11.56 -7.18
N ARG A 112 5.10 11.77 -8.48
CA ARG A 112 5.83 12.77 -9.28
C ARG A 112 5.79 14.15 -8.62
N ASP A 113 4.60 14.63 -8.26
CA ASP A 113 4.43 15.97 -7.69
C ASP A 113 5.11 16.08 -6.31
N GLN A 114 5.08 15.01 -5.52
CA GLN A 114 5.84 14.96 -4.27
C GLN A 114 7.37 14.99 -4.51
N ARG A 115 7.88 14.33 -5.56
CA ARG A 115 9.30 14.35 -5.91
C ARG A 115 9.73 15.69 -6.48
N LEU A 116 8.87 16.39 -7.21
CA LEU A 116 9.22 17.66 -7.84
C LEU A 116 9.11 18.86 -6.89
N ALA A 117 8.09 18.89 -6.03
CA ALA A 117 7.77 20.07 -5.22
C ALA A 117 7.18 19.76 -3.82
N GLY A 118 7.01 18.47 -3.46
CA GLY A 118 6.47 18.05 -2.17
C GLY A 118 7.54 17.54 -1.20
N LEU A 119 7.12 16.67 -0.28
CA LEU A 119 8.01 16.13 0.76
C LEU A 119 9.14 15.27 0.20
N LEU A 120 8.91 14.51 -0.87
CA LEU A 120 9.96 13.72 -1.51
C LEU A 120 11.03 14.57 -2.20
N SER A 121 10.74 15.83 -2.54
CA SER A 121 11.75 16.75 -3.07
C SER A 121 12.72 17.26 -1.98
N THR A 122 12.23 17.37 -0.75
CA THR A 122 13.03 17.80 0.41
C THR A 122 13.66 16.63 1.17
N HIS A 123 13.20 15.42 0.91
CA HIS A 123 13.68 14.16 1.47
C HIS A 123 13.91 13.15 0.34
N PRO A 124 14.91 13.38 -0.54
CA PRO A 124 15.13 12.52 -1.71
C PRO A 124 15.47 11.07 -1.31
N GLU A 125 15.99 10.87 -0.11
CA GLU A 125 16.29 9.56 0.49
C GLU A 125 15.06 8.81 0.99
N ALA A 126 13.88 9.43 1.02
CA ALA A 126 12.69 8.83 1.58
C ALA A 126 12.16 7.68 0.71
N ALA A 127 11.74 6.62 1.37
CA ALA A 127 11.14 5.47 0.70
C ALA A 127 9.70 5.77 0.22
N VAL A 128 9.31 5.12 -0.87
CA VAL A 128 7.93 5.02 -1.33
C VAL A 128 7.45 3.59 -1.21
N LEU A 129 6.27 3.41 -0.62
CA LEU A 129 5.56 2.12 -0.54
C LEU A 129 4.15 2.32 -1.09
N ILE A 130 3.73 1.47 -2.04
CA ILE A 130 2.35 1.38 -2.52
C ILE A 130 1.84 0.00 -2.12
N VAL A 131 0.84 -0.05 -1.26
CA VAL A 131 0.33 -1.30 -0.70
C VAL A 131 -1.18 -1.35 -0.75
N GLY A 132 -1.76 -2.54 -0.89
CA GLY A 132 -3.19 -2.74 -0.79
C GLY A 132 -3.78 -3.65 -1.86
N ASP A 133 -5.12 -3.64 -1.95
CA ASP A 133 -5.86 -4.38 -2.96
C ASP A 133 -5.91 -3.58 -4.27
N MET A 134 -5.03 -3.93 -5.18
CA MET A 134 -4.94 -3.28 -6.50
C MET A 134 -6.00 -3.79 -7.48
N ASN A 135 -6.70 -4.87 -7.15
CA ASN A 135 -7.71 -5.46 -8.01
C ASN A 135 -7.27 -5.66 -9.47
N PHE A 136 -5.97 -5.94 -9.70
CA PHE A 136 -5.43 -6.13 -11.05
C PHE A 136 -5.97 -7.41 -11.68
N VAL A 137 -7.07 -7.28 -12.42
CA VAL A 137 -7.71 -8.35 -13.18
C VAL A 137 -7.61 -8.04 -14.67
N GLY A 138 -6.93 -8.91 -15.42
CA GLY A 138 -6.83 -8.84 -16.88
C GLY A 138 -5.62 -8.06 -17.38
N GLU A 139 -5.68 -6.75 -17.40
CA GLU A 139 -4.66 -5.89 -17.97
C GLU A 139 -3.42 -5.73 -17.09
N SER A 140 -2.25 -5.70 -17.74
CA SER A 140 -0.98 -5.42 -17.05
C SER A 140 -0.63 -3.92 -16.96
N ARG A 141 -1.38 -3.06 -17.68
CA ARG A 141 -1.09 -1.64 -17.84
C ARG A 141 -1.10 -0.91 -16.49
N GLN A 142 -2.12 -1.13 -15.65
CA GLN A 142 -2.22 -0.51 -14.33
C GLN A 142 -0.99 -0.80 -13.47
N ARG A 143 -0.53 -2.06 -13.49
CA ARG A 143 0.67 -2.46 -12.78
C ARG A 143 1.92 -1.77 -13.33
N THR A 144 2.03 -1.63 -14.68
CA THR A 144 3.13 -0.90 -15.32
C THR A 144 3.15 0.53 -14.82
N THR A 145 2.03 1.24 -14.84
CA THR A 145 1.93 2.63 -14.35
C THR A 145 2.45 2.76 -12.91
N LEU A 146 2.06 1.87 -11.98
CA LEU A 146 2.52 1.95 -10.59
C LEU A 146 3.99 1.58 -10.41
N LEU A 147 4.58 0.80 -11.30
CA LEU A 147 6.01 0.48 -11.23
C LEU A 147 6.88 1.58 -11.84
N THR A 148 6.50 2.05 -13.03
CA THR A 148 7.38 2.86 -13.87
C THR A 148 7.04 4.36 -13.87
N GLY A 149 5.81 4.73 -13.46
CA GLY A 149 5.31 6.10 -13.60
C GLY A 149 4.85 6.46 -15.02
N ASP A 150 4.62 5.46 -15.88
CA ASP A 150 4.10 5.62 -17.24
C ASP A 150 2.59 5.87 -17.17
N ILE A 151 2.19 7.14 -17.19
CA ILE A 151 0.81 7.64 -17.07
C ILE A 151 0.08 7.44 -18.41
N LEU A 152 -1.11 6.83 -18.37
CA LEU A 152 -1.88 6.59 -19.59
C LEU A 152 -2.61 7.85 -20.05
N ASP A 153 -3.26 8.58 -19.14
CA ASP A 153 -3.95 9.84 -19.44
C ASP A 153 -3.13 11.06 -19.03
N GLU A 154 -2.08 11.34 -19.82
CA GLU A 154 -1.24 12.52 -19.62
C GLU A 154 -2.01 13.85 -19.78
N THR A 155 -3.15 13.84 -20.46
CA THR A 155 -3.98 15.05 -20.59
C THR A 155 -4.58 15.45 -19.25
N GLN A 156 -4.99 14.47 -18.45
CA GLN A 156 -5.58 14.68 -17.14
C GLN A 156 -4.52 14.76 -16.05
N TRP A 157 -3.52 13.88 -16.08
CA TRP A 157 -2.59 13.67 -14.96
C TRP A 157 -1.18 14.19 -15.20
N GLY A 158 -0.86 14.68 -16.42
CA GLY A 158 0.46 15.19 -16.81
C GLY A 158 1.40 14.06 -17.23
N TRP A 159 2.67 14.41 -17.41
CA TRP A 159 3.68 13.56 -18.03
C TRP A 159 4.21 12.47 -17.10
N ASP A 160 4.83 11.46 -17.70
CA ASP A 160 5.54 10.38 -17.03
C ASP A 160 6.69 10.86 -16.16
N TYR A 161 6.92 10.15 -15.06
CA TYR A 161 8.04 10.47 -14.19
C TYR A 161 8.53 9.20 -13.46
N PRO A 162 9.86 8.98 -13.34
CA PRO A 162 10.39 7.83 -12.61
C PRO A 162 9.88 7.78 -11.17
N MET A 163 9.48 6.59 -10.74
CA MET A 163 8.82 6.41 -9.44
C MET A 163 9.81 6.31 -8.28
N ASP A 164 11.01 5.74 -8.50
CA ASP A 164 12.00 5.55 -7.45
C ASP A 164 12.93 6.75 -7.27
N ALA A 165 13.65 6.79 -6.15
CA ALA A 165 14.52 7.88 -5.74
C ALA A 165 15.73 8.07 -6.67
N ASP A 166 16.25 6.99 -7.22
CA ASP A 166 17.40 6.98 -8.14
C ASP A 166 17.02 7.12 -9.63
N GLY A 167 15.73 7.29 -9.90
CA GLY A 167 15.20 7.39 -11.25
C GLY A 167 14.90 6.04 -11.92
N SER A 168 14.97 4.94 -11.18
CA SER A 168 14.55 3.62 -11.64
C SER A 168 13.05 3.36 -11.39
N ASP A 169 12.59 2.17 -11.76
CA ASP A 169 11.26 1.67 -11.47
C ASP A 169 11.16 1.22 -10.01
N LEU A 170 9.95 1.27 -9.41
CA LEU A 170 9.65 0.55 -8.18
C LEU A 170 9.57 -0.95 -8.44
N ILE A 171 9.77 -1.75 -7.40
CA ILE A 171 9.69 -3.21 -7.49
C ILE A 171 8.49 -3.78 -6.73
N ASP A 172 7.88 -4.84 -7.30
CA ASP A 172 6.80 -5.63 -6.69
C ASP A 172 7.39 -6.87 -6.01
N THR A 173 7.04 -7.12 -4.75
CA THR A 173 7.56 -8.23 -3.95
C THR A 173 7.21 -9.62 -4.52
N LYS A 174 6.05 -9.76 -5.19
CA LYS A 174 5.50 -11.06 -5.67
C LYS A 174 5.42 -12.11 -4.57
N SER A 175 4.91 -11.69 -3.43
CA SER A 175 4.81 -12.48 -2.21
C SER A 175 4.13 -13.84 -2.43
N ARG A 176 4.60 -14.87 -1.72
CA ARG A 176 4.09 -16.24 -1.81
C ARG A 176 3.44 -16.66 -0.51
N HIS A 177 2.52 -17.61 -0.61
CA HIS A 177 1.94 -18.24 0.57
C HIS A 177 3.04 -18.86 1.46
N VAL A 178 2.91 -18.68 2.76
CA VAL A 178 3.84 -19.24 3.77
C VAL A 178 4.04 -20.75 3.62
N ALA A 179 2.95 -21.49 3.33
CA ALA A 179 2.97 -22.95 3.27
C ALA A 179 2.96 -23.51 1.85
N ARG A 180 2.86 -22.68 0.81
CA ARG A 180 2.67 -23.11 -0.58
C ARG A 180 3.42 -22.19 -1.53
N ARG A 181 3.64 -22.64 -2.79
CA ARG A 181 4.31 -21.82 -3.81
C ARG A 181 3.39 -20.85 -4.57
N GLN A 182 2.10 -20.86 -4.25
CA GLN A 182 1.11 -19.98 -4.88
C GLN A 182 1.34 -18.52 -4.47
N ILE A 183 0.91 -17.62 -5.35
CA ILE A 183 1.03 -16.16 -5.18
C ILE A 183 -0.34 -15.48 -5.05
N TYR A 184 -1.46 -16.19 -5.30
CA TYR A 184 -2.77 -15.55 -5.21
C TYR A 184 -3.05 -15.04 -3.79
N THR A 185 -3.66 -13.88 -3.69
CA THR A 185 -4.07 -13.27 -2.42
C THR A 185 -5.57 -13.38 -2.21
N TRP A 186 -6.32 -13.54 -3.31
CA TRP A 186 -7.76 -13.75 -3.32
C TRP A 186 -8.13 -15.09 -3.95
N ARG A 187 -9.11 -15.77 -3.34
CA ARG A 187 -9.67 -17.03 -3.84
C ARG A 187 -11.12 -17.21 -3.40
N ASN A 188 -11.98 -17.57 -4.34
CA ASN A 188 -13.35 -17.98 -4.08
C ASN A 188 -13.67 -19.27 -4.85
N ASP A 189 -13.65 -20.41 -4.15
CA ASP A 189 -13.87 -21.74 -4.75
C ASP A 189 -15.30 -21.96 -5.24
N ASN A 190 -16.24 -21.11 -4.81
CA ASN A 190 -17.65 -21.15 -5.25
C ASN A 190 -17.97 -20.11 -6.32
N GLY A 191 -17.01 -19.30 -6.72
CA GLY A 191 -17.15 -18.27 -7.73
C GLY A 191 -16.73 -18.73 -9.12
N SER A 192 -16.98 -17.88 -10.12
CA SER A 192 -16.59 -18.11 -11.51
C SER A 192 -15.19 -17.61 -11.86
N TYR A 193 -14.53 -16.89 -10.93
CA TYR A 193 -13.22 -16.32 -11.16
C TYR A 193 -12.11 -17.24 -10.61
N SER A 194 -11.02 -17.35 -11.36
CA SER A 194 -9.81 -18.03 -10.88
C SER A 194 -9.17 -17.27 -9.73
N PRO A 195 -8.41 -17.96 -8.84
CA PRO A 195 -7.63 -17.29 -7.81
C PRO A 195 -6.74 -16.21 -8.41
N GLY A 196 -6.75 -15.01 -7.81
CA GLY A 196 -6.06 -13.82 -8.30
C GLY A 196 -4.98 -13.31 -7.35
N TYR A 197 -3.93 -12.75 -7.90
CA TYR A 197 -2.96 -11.93 -7.16
C TYR A 197 -3.46 -10.49 -7.24
N LEU A 198 -4.18 -10.04 -6.21
CA LEU A 198 -4.86 -8.74 -6.17
C LEU A 198 -4.20 -7.77 -5.20
N ASP A 199 -3.63 -8.28 -4.11
CA ASP A 199 -2.96 -7.46 -3.11
C ASP A 199 -1.46 -7.38 -3.42
N TYR A 200 -0.93 -6.17 -3.43
CA TYR A 200 0.45 -5.89 -3.82
C TYR A 200 1.19 -5.13 -2.72
N ILE A 201 2.50 -5.33 -2.69
CA ILE A 201 3.46 -4.49 -2.00
C ILE A 201 4.49 -4.06 -3.05
N ILE A 202 4.46 -2.79 -3.42
CA ILE A 202 5.37 -2.15 -4.37
C ILE A 202 6.21 -1.15 -3.58
N TYR A 203 7.53 -1.12 -3.79
CA TYR A 203 8.41 -0.31 -2.96
C TYR A 203 9.65 0.21 -3.71
N SER A 204 10.28 1.26 -3.15
CA SER A 204 11.57 1.81 -3.58
C SER A 204 12.71 0.88 -3.19
N ASP A 205 13.20 0.05 -4.09
CA ASP A 205 14.34 -0.85 -3.82
C ASP A 205 15.71 -0.13 -3.87
N SER A 206 15.75 1.09 -4.36
CA SER A 206 16.91 1.96 -4.21
C SER A 206 17.14 2.42 -2.76
N VAL A 207 16.10 2.36 -1.92
CA VAL A 207 16.12 2.86 -0.53
C VAL A 207 15.93 1.73 0.49
N LEU A 208 15.07 0.77 0.19
CA LEU A 208 14.67 -0.32 1.10
C LEU A 208 15.16 -1.67 0.59
N GLU A 209 15.66 -2.49 1.49
CA GLU A 209 15.98 -3.90 1.22
C GLU A 209 14.84 -4.81 1.69
N LEU A 210 14.39 -5.71 0.81
CA LEU A 210 13.38 -6.71 1.14
C LEU A 210 13.96 -7.79 2.05
N GLY A 211 13.57 -7.78 3.31
CA GLY A 211 13.98 -8.81 4.26
C GLY A 211 13.19 -10.10 4.08
N ARG A 212 11.86 -10.02 4.16
CA ARG A 212 10.93 -11.15 3.98
C ARG A 212 9.59 -10.66 3.49
N ASP A 213 8.96 -11.46 2.64
CA ASP A 213 7.62 -11.23 2.13
C ASP A 213 6.83 -12.54 2.13
N TYR A 214 5.53 -12.47 2.40
CA TYR A 214 4.66 -13.64 2.34
C TYR A 214 3.18 -13.28 2.30
N VAL A 215 2.38 -14.21 1.77
CA VAL A 215 0.92 -14.21 1.89
C VAL A 215 0.51 -15.12 3.04
N LEU A 216 -0.22 -14.59 4.02
CA LEU A 216 -0.77 -15.37 5.11
C LEU A 216 -2.06 -16.07 4.64
N LEU A 217 -2.08 -17.41 4.70
CA LEU A 217 -3.26 -18.18 4.33
C LEU A 217 -4.29 -18.11 5.47
N THR A 218 -5.41 -17.43 5.20
CA THR A 218 -6.44 -17.13 6.22
C THR A 218 -7.66 -18.04 6.17
N ALA A 219 -7.77 -18.90 5.16
CA ALA A 219 -8.94 -19.73 4.89
C ALA A 219 -8.95 -21.12 5.58
N GLU A 220 -7.91 -21.44 6.37
CA GLU A 220 -7.81 -22.71 7.12
C GLU A 220 -8.07 -22.53 8.61
#